data_92cd42efb3d8f79d993be52df99ed009
#
_entry.id   92cd42efb3d8f79d993be52df99ed009
#
_cell.length_a   1.000
_cell.length_b   1.000
_cell.length_c   1.000
_cell.angle_alpha   90.00
_cell.angle_beta   90.00
_cell.angle_gamma   90.00
#
_symmetry.space_group_name_H-M   'P 1'
#
loop_
_entity.id
_entity.type
_entity.pdbx_description
1 polymer ?
#
loop_
_entity_poly.entity_id
_entity_poly.type
_entity_poly.pdbx_seq_one_letter_code
_entity_poly.pdbx_strand_id
1 'polypeptide(L)'
;MITFLDRIALSSASGTIMDELHITTVQWGWILGMFTIAYAAFEIPTGWLGDKFGGKRILIRVVLWWSFFTIMTGFASGFMMLLCVRFLFGMGEAGAYPNTSIVLSKWFPVLERGRAQATIWGASRLGAALTPFLVIPIQQKYNWQTSFYVLGAVGVVWTLFWIFWHKEEPAECRSISKEELEHILATRDLPVHKKDALKISVWSGFKSTNLWFLLAMYICYAVGAYFFQSWFHTYLEKGRHIAKDQLIWASSIPYLLAAVGCFTGGWLSDKACLRWGKKWGRRVVPMVGLFVAGLCIIGAALVADNLTAIIALGIGMAFMDVTAPVAWAVAMDMGGEKSGTISGSMNSAGLLGAYLSTVFFGYMASTYGYYLPVLYIGIIVFIGAFIWLKIDATKKIQFAILAPEVNK
;
A
#
# COMPACT_ATOMS: atom_id res chain seq x y z
N MET A 1 -5.56 9.24 2.49
CA MET A 1 -5.80 10.02 1.26
C MET A 1 -4.56 10.79 0.83
N ILE A 2 -4.01 11.75 1.61
CA ILE A 2 -2.84 12.58 1.27
C ILE A 2 -1.63 11.73 0.86
N THR A 3 -1.29 10.69 1.60
CA THR A 3 -0.24 9.72 1.30
C THR A 3 -0.26 9.24 -0.16
N PHE A 4 -1.45 8.88 -0.68
CA PHE A 4 -1.60 8.41 -2.05
C PHE A 4 -1.60 9.55 -3.08
N LEU A 5 -2.03 10.76 -2.70
CA LEU A 5 -1.84 11.95 -3.53
C LEU A 5 -0.35 12.14 -3.87
N ASP A 6 0.52 12.12 -2.86
CA ASP A 6 1.97 12.31 -3.03
C ASP A 6 2.63 11.17 -3.81
N ARG A 7 2.23 9.93 -3.57
CA ARG A 7 2.77 8.75 -4.27
C ARG A 7 2.43 8.77 -5.75
N ILE A 8 1.18 9.03 -6.10
CA ILE A 8 0.70 9.01 -7.48
C ILE A 8 1.14 10.27 -8.24
N ALA A 9 1.36 11.39 -7.54
CA ALA A 9 1.80 12.65 -8.16
C ALA A 9 3.10 12.47 -8.97
N LEU A 10 4.08 11.74 -8.45
CA LEU A 10 5.32 11.48 -9.17
C LEU A 10 5.09 10.67 -10.44
N SER A 11 4.26 9.63 -10.36
CA SER A 11 3.89 8.83 -11.54
C SER A 11 3.13 9.68 -12.57
N SER A 12 2.21 10.55 -12.12
CA SER A 12 1.45 11.45 -13.00
C SER A 12 2.29 12.55 -13.67
N ALA A 13 3.48 12.85 -13.10
CA ALA A 13 4.44 13.80 -13.64
C ALA A 13 5.58 13.13 -14.42
N SER A 14 5.58 11.81 -14.52
CA SER A 14 6.72 11.02 -14.98
C SER A 14 7.25 11.43 -16.36
N GLY A 15 6.36 11.61 -17.33
CA GLY A 15 6.73 11.99 -18.69
C GLY A 15 7.49 13.30 -18.73
N THR A 16 6.90 14.34 -18.14
CA THR A 16 7.48 15.70 -18.11
C THR A 16 8.81 15.73 -17.34
N ILE A 17 8.90 15.06 -16.18
CA ILE A 17 10.13 15.02 -15.37
C ILE A 17 11.25 14.29 -16.11
N MET A 18 10.94 13.14 -16.71
CA MET A 18 11.94 12.37 -17.46
C MET A 18 12.49 13.15 -18.65
N ASP A 19 11.63 13.85 -19.36
CA ASP A 19 12.01 14.62 -20.55
C ASP A 19 12.82 15.88 -20.17
N GLU A 20 12.38 16.64 -19.15
CA GLU A 20 13.03 17.87 -18.70
C GLU A 20 14.40 17.63 -18.02
N LEU A 21 14.48 16.58 -17.18
CA LEU A 21 15.71 16.24 -16.44
C LEU A 21 16.59 15.22 -17.17
N HIS A 22 16.25 14.86 -18.41
CA HIS A 22 16.98 13.86 -19.22
C HIS A 22 17.19 12.53 -18.50
N ILE A 23 16.17 12.06 -17.77
CA ILE A 23 16.20 10.83 -16.99
C ILE A 23 15.77 9.66 -17.88
N THR A 24 16.62 8.64 -17.96
CA THR A 24 16.30 7.42 -18.71
C THR A 24 15.25 6.58 -18.00
N THR A 25 14.55 5.71 -18.75
CA THR A 25 13.53 4.79 -18.19
C THR A 25 14.12 3.87 -17.11
N VAL A 26 15.40 3.46 -17.27
CA VAL A 26 16.09 2.67 -16.24
C VAL A 26 16.31 3.47 -14.96
N GLN A 27 16.81 4.70 -15.09
CA GLN A 27 17.00 5.60 -13.94
C GLN A 27 15.67 5.91 -13.25
N TRP A 28 14.59 6.07 -14.01
CA TRP A 28 13.25 6.26 -13.45
C TRP A 28 12.82 5.06 -12.61
N GLY A 29 13.05 3.84 -13.09
CA GLY A 29 12.83 2.61 -12.32
C GLY A 29 13.56 2.59 -10.98
N TRP A 30 14.82 3.05 -10.95
CA TRP A 30 15.60 3.18 -9.72
C TRP A 30 15.01 4.23 -8.76
N ILE A 31 14.58 5.40 -9.27
CA ILE A 31 13.93 6.45 -8.47
C ILE A 31 12.68 5.91 -7.78
N LEU A 32 11.82 5.20 -8.52
CA LEU A 32 10.59 4.60 -8.00
C LEU A 32 10.89 3.46 -7.00
N GLY A 33 11.86 2.61 -7.33
CA GLY A 33 12.29 1.51 -6.47
C GLY A 33 12.91 1.98 -5.15
N MET A 34 13.66 3.08 -5.18
CA MET A 34 14.33 3.64 -3.99
C MET A 34 13.33 4.05 -2.89
N PHE A 35 12.16 4.58 -3.28
CA PHE A 35 11.06 4.81 -2.35
C PHE A 35 10.63 3.51 -1.66
N THR A 36 10.42 2.46 -2.43
CA THR A 36 9.87 1.19 -1.93
C THR A 36 10.81 0.49 -0.96
N ILE A 37 12.11 0.45 -1.28
CA ILE A 37 13.10 -0.19 -0.39
C ILE A 37 13.33 0.61 0.88
N ALA A 38 13.35 1.95 0.79
CA ALA A 38 13.44 2.83 1.96
C ALA A 38 12.22 2.64 2.87
N TYR A 39 11.02 2.62 2.28
CA TYR A 39 9.78 2.37 3.02
C TYR A 39 9.84 1.04 3.78
N ALA A 40 10.23 -0.05 3.11
CA ALA A 40 10.35 -1.38 3.72
C ALA A 40 11.36 -1.40 4.89
N ALA A 41 12.50 -0.73 4.75
CA ALA A 41 13.54 -0.71 5.78
C ALA A 41 13.13 0.07 7.04
N PHE A 42 12.34 1.13 6.88
CA PHE A 42 12.01 2.05 7.98
C PHE A 42 10.61 1.84 8.58
N GLU A 43 9.77 0.97 8.01
CA GLU A 43 8.40 0.71 8.50
C GLU A 43 8.40 0.17 9.94
N ILE A 44 9.23 -0.84 10.24
CA ILE A 44 9.33 -1.43 11.57
C ILE A 44 9.93 -0.45 12.59
N PRO A 45 11.07 0.22 12.33
CA PRO A 45 11.62 1.23 13.23
C PRO A 45 10.62 2.34 13.57
N THR A 46 9.89 2.84 12.56
CA THR A 46 8.95 3.95 12.77
C THR A 46 7.68 3.49 13.50
N GLY A 47 7.23 2.25 13.29
CA GLY A 47 6.17 1.62 14.10
C GLY A 47 6.57 1.52 15.56
N TRP A 48 7.78 1.04 15.86
CA TRP A 48 8.32 0.99 17.22
C TRP A 48 8.41 2.37 17.90
N LEU A 49 8.80 3.41 17.14
CA LEU A 49 8.77 4.78 17.65
C LEU A 49 7.35 5.22 18.05
N GLY A 50 6.34 4.81 17.28
CA GLY A 50 4.94 5.06 17.58
C GLY A 50 4.46 4.40 18.88
N ASP A 51 4.85 3.15 19.10
CA ASP A 51 4.56 2.44 20.35
C ASP A 51 5.20 3.14 21.55
N LYS A 52 6.41 3.70 21.38
CA LYS A 52 7.15 4.35 22.47
C LYS A 52 6.70 5.78 22.74
N PHE A 53 6.42 6.58 21.73
CA PHE A 53 6.20 8.03 21.84
C PHE A 53 4.76 8.46 21.58
N GLY A 54 3.88 7.53 21.19
CA GLY A 54 2.48 7.76 20.84
C GLY A 54 2.26 8.03 19.35
N GLY A 55 1.13 7.53 18.84
CA GLY A 55 0.80 7.60 17.41
C GLY A 55 0.64 9.02 16.90
N LYS A 56 0.01 9.92 17.69
CA LYS A 56 -0.17 11.33 17.32
C LYS A 56 1.15 12.03 17.02
N ARG A 57 2.13 11.92 17.93
CA ARG A 57 3.42 12.62 17.82
C ARG A 57 4.23 12.12 16.64
N ILE A 58 4.21 10.81 16.42
CA ILE A 58 4.96 10.22 15.30
C ILE A 58 4.30 10.56 13.98
N LEU A 59 2.96 10.53 13.86
CA LEU A 59 2.25 10.95 12.65
C LEU A 59 2.56 12.42 12.28
N ILE A 60 2.63 13.34 13.24
CA ILE A 60 3.04 14.72 13.00
C ILE A 60 4.41 14.77 12.32
N ARG A 61 5.41 14.06 12.89
CA ARG A 61 6.77 14.01 12.34
C ARG A 61 6.80 13.37 10.94
N VAL A 62 6.09 12.27 10.78
CA VAL A 62 5.99 11.51 9.54
C VAL A 62 5.41 12.37 8.42
N VAL A 63 4.29 13.08 8.69
CA VAL A 63 3.66 13.94 7.68
C VAL A 63 4.51 15.16 7.35
N LEU A 64 5.09 15.83 8.34
CA LEU A 64 6.00 16.95 8.09
C LEU A 64 7.24 16.53 7.31
N TRP A 65 7.81 15.37 7.63
CA TRP A 65 8.97 14.84 6.94
C TRP A 65 8.67 14.56 5.46
N TRP A 66 7.60 13.80 5.17
CA TRP A 66 7.29 13.52 3.78
C TRP A 66 6.87 14.77 3.02
N SER A 67 6.11 15.71 3.65
CA SER A 67 5.72 16.97 3.03
C SER A 67 6.94 17.81 2.64
N PHE A 68 7.97 17.85 3.49
CA PHE A 68 9.24 18.50 3.18
C PHE A 68 9.89 17.86 1.95
N PHE A 69 9.98 16.52 1.88
CA PHE A 69 10.57 15.83 0.74
C PHE A 69 9.67 15.84 -0.50
N THR A 70 8.35 15.98 -0.35
CA THR A 70 7.45 16.30 -1.47
C THR A 70 7.85 17.66 -2.09
N ILE A 71 8.03 18.70 -1.28
CA ILE A 71 8.50 20.01 -1.75
C ILE A 71 9.90 19.88 -2.38
N MET A 72 10.82 19.16 -1.75
CA MET A 72 12.18 18.94 -2.27
C MET A 72 12.16 18.21 -3.63
N THR A 73 11.15 17.39 -3.93
CA THR A 73 10.97 16.80 -5.25
C THR A 73 10.85 17.89 -6.32
N GLY A 74 10.13 18.98 -6.03
CA GLY A 74 9.98 20.10 -6.95
C GLY A 74 11.27 20.91 -7.19
N PHE A 75 12.28 20.79 -6.34
CA PHE A 75 13.60 21.40 -6.53
C PHE A 75 14.61 20.49 -7.23
N ALA A 76 14.19 19.26 -7.58
CA ALA A 76 15.12 18.30 -8.16
C ALA A 76 15.64 18.76 -9.52
N SER A 77 16.95 18.73 -9.69
CA SER A 77 17.68 19.16 -10.90
C SER A 77 18.27 17.98 -11.69
N GLY A 78 18.04 16.73 -11.29
CA GLY A 78 18.53 15.57 -11.98
C GLY A 78 18.36 14.26 -11.22
N PHE A 79 18.86 13.17 -11.82
CA PHE A 79 18.68 11.80 -11.34
C PHE A 79 19.09 11.59 -9.87
N MET A 80 20.33 11.98 -9.50
CA MET A 80 20.86 11.69 -8.15
C MET A 80 20.06 12.43 -7.07
N MET A 81 19.66 13.68 -7.33
CA MET A 81 18.85 14.43 -6.38
C MET A 81 17.47 13.79 -6.19
N LEU A 82 16.80 13.40 -7.28
CA LEU A 82 15.53 12.68 -7.20
C LEU A 82 15.67 11.34 -6.48
N LEU A 83 16.74 10.59 -6.73
CA LEU A 83 17.00 9.32 -6.08
C LEU A 83 17.12 9.48 -4.56
N CYS A 84 17.93 10.46 -4.11
CA CYS A 84 18.10 10.77 -2.69
C CYS A 84 16.80 11.27 -2.05
N VAL A 85 16.10 12.18 -2.72
CA VAL A 85 14.82 12.73 -2.24
C VAL A 85 13.79 11.61 -2.10
N ARG A 86 13.69 10.68 -3.07
CA ARG A 86 12.76 9.54 -3.00
C ARG A 86 13.10 8.54 -1.91
N PHE A 87 14.39 8.31 -1.64
CA PHE A 87 14.81 7.50 -0.50
C PHE A 87 14.36 8.14 0.82
N LEU A 88 14.67 9.43 1.02
CA LEU A 88 14.34 10.16 2.24
C LEU A 88 12.80 10.34 2.41
N PHE A 89 12.09 10.53 1.30
CA PHE A 89 10.64 10.53 1.28
C PHE A 89 10.07 9.18 1.77
N GLY A 90 10.55 8.06 1.21
CA GLY A 90 10.12 6.71 1.59
C GLY A 90 10.44 6.38 3.06
N MET A 91 11.62 6.77 3.54
CA MET A 91 12.02 6.64 4.94
C MET A 91 11.05 7.36 5.88
N GLY A 92 10.63 8.58 5.52
CA GLY A 92 9.72 9.37 6.34
C GLY A 92 8.29 8.86 6.32
N GLU A 93 7.81 8.44 5.14
CA GLU A 93 6.43 7.99 4.98
C GLU A 93 6.16 6.60 5.57
N ALA A 94 7.19 5.78 5.77
CA ALA A 94 7.09 4.39 6.24
C ALA A 94 6.31 4.22 7.57
N GLY A 95 6.27 5.25 8.40
CA GLY A 95 5.52 5.24 9.66
C GLY A 95 4.03 5.53 9.56
N ALA A 96 3.51 5.90 8.40
CA ALA A 96 2.12 6.35 8.25
C ALA A 96 1.11 5.29 8.70
N TYR A 97 1.17 4.09 8.14
CA TYR A 97 0.20 3.03 8.43
C TYR A 97 0.35 2.41 9.81
N PRO A 98 1.55 2.05 10.30
CA PRO A 98 1.72 1.54 11.66
C PRO A 98 1.18 2.51 12.71
N ASN A 99 1.53 3.80 12.60
CA ASN A 99 1.09 4.79 13.57
C ASN A 99 -0.40 5.13 13.47
N THR A 100 -1.00 5.06 12.28
CA THR A 100 -2.45 5.15 12.12
C THR A 100 -3.14 3.98 12.84
N SER A 101 -2.62 2.77 12.74
CA SER A 101 -3.15 1.61 13.46
C SER A 101 -3.08 1.79 14.98
N ILE A 102 -2.00 2.41 15.52
CA ILE A 102 -1.89 2.77 16.93
C ILE A 102 -3.00 3.75 17.33
N VAL A 103 -3.22 4.80 16.54
CA VAL A 103 -4.31 5.77 16.78
C VAL A 103 -5.67 5.08 16.77
N LEU A 104 -5.94 4.23 15.77
CA LEU A 104 -7.19 3.49 15.69
C LEU A 104 -7.40 2.57 16.90
N SER A 105 -6.35 1.91 17.38
CA SER A 105 -6.43 1.02 18.54
C SER A 105 -6.84 1.73 19.83
N LYS A 106 -6.54 3.02 19.95
CA LYS A 106 -6.90 3.86 21.09
C LYS A 106 -8.31 4.44 21.00
N TRP A 107 -8.75 4.80 19.79
CA TRP A 107 -9.97 5.54 19.55
C TRP A 107 -11.17 4.68 19.17
N PHE A 108 -10.95 3.44 18.74
CA PHE A 108 -12.02 2.57 18.27
C PHE A 108 -12.12 1.27 19.06
N PRO A 109 -13.36 0.85 19.44
CA PRO A 109 -13.64 -0.49 19.92
C PRO A 109 -13.11 -1.56 18.98
N VAL A 110 -12.73 -2.72 19.53
CA VAL A 110 -12.16 -3.84 18.73
C VAL A 110 -13.06 -4.21 17.54
N LEU A 111 -14.37 -4.25 17.75
CA LEU A 111 -15.35 -4.63 16.71
C LEU A 111 -15.50 -3.57 15.60
N GLU A 112 -15.13 -2.32 15.84
CA GLU A 112 -15.27 -1.22 14.88
C GLU A 112 -13.97 -0.91 14.12
N ARG A 113 -12.82 -1.42 14.59
CA ARG A 113 -11.50 -1.19 13.96
C ARG A 113 -11.47 -1.61 12.49
N GLY A 114 -12.17 -2.69 12.13
CA GLY A 114 -12.27 -3.16 10.75
C GLY A 114 -12.91 -2.12 9.83
N ARG A 115 -14.00 -1.48 10.27
CA ARG A 115 -14.67 -0.41 9.51
C ARG A 115 -13.80 0.84 9.39
N ALA A 116 -13.14 1.24 10.50
CA ALA A 116 -12.22 2.37 10.51
C ALA A 116 -11.03 2.13 9.56
N GLN A 117 -10.46 0.93 9.56
CA GLN A 117 -9.39 0.54 8.65
C GLN A 117 -9.85 0.52 7.19
N ALA A 118 -11.04 0.01 6.90
CA ALA A 118 -11.63 0.02 5.56
C ALA A 118 -11.81 1.45 5.03
N THR A 119 -12.22 2.39 5.90
CA THR A 119 -12.33 3.81 5.55
C THR A 119 -10.97 4.40 5.17
N ILE A 120 -9.89 4.05 5.87
CA ILE A 120 -8.53 4.50 5.55
C ILE A 120 -8.09 3.99 4.18
N TRP A 121 -8.30 2.72 3.88
CA TRP A 121 -7.95 2.13 2.59
C TRP A 121 -8.80 2.71 1.46
N GLY A 122 -10.10 2.85 1.66
CA GLY A 122 -11.00 3.49 0.70
C GLY A 122 -10.60 4.93 0.40
N ALA A 123 -10.33 5.73 1.45
CA ALA A 123 -9.83 7.10 1.29
C ALA A 123 -8.46 7.16 0.57
N SER A 124 -7.62 6.15 0.73
CA SER A 124 -6.34 6.05 0.02
C SER A 124 -6.56 5.84 -1.48
N ARG A 125 -7.47 4.95 -1.87
CA ARG A 125 -7.82 4.72 -3.29
C ARG A 125 -8.49 5.94 -3.93
N LEU A 126 -9.39 6.61 -3.20
CA LEU A 126 -9.96 7.88 -3.65
C LEU A 126 -8.89 8.97 -3.82
N GLY A 127 -7.91 9.04 -2.91
CA GLY A 127 -6.75 9.94 -3.06
C GLY A 127 -5.97 9.65 -4.34
N ALA A 128 -5.69 8.39 -4.62
CA ALA A 128 -5.02 7.98 -5.86
C ALA A 128 -5.82 8.37 -7.11
N ALA A 129 -7.15 8.17 -7.10
CA ALA A 129 -8.03 8.53 -8.20
C ALA A 129 -8.10 10.05 -8.44
N LEU A 130 -8.05 10.85 -7.38
CA LEU A 130 -8.10 12.31 -7.46
C LEU A 130 -6.77 12.93 -7.90
N THR A 131 -5.65 12.23 -7.76
CA THR A 131 -4.32 12.78 -8.05
C THR A 131 -4.18 13.31 -9.49
N PRO A 132 -4.55 12.56 -10.54
CA PRO A 132 -4.45 13.07 -11.91
C PRO A 132 -5.27 14.34 -12.15
N PHE A 133 -6.45 14.46 -11.51
CA PHE A 133 -7.29 15.67 -11.61
C PHE A 133 -6.68 16.90 -10.95
N LEU A 134 -5.79 16.72 -9.97
CA LEU A 134 -5.10 17.81 -9.31
C LEU A 134 -3.76 18.12 -10.00
N VAL A 135 -2.97 17.10 -10.27
CA VAL A 135 -1.58 17.25 -10.73
C VAL A 135 -1.50 17.65 -12.18
N ILE A 136 -2.25 17.00 -13.08
CA ILE A 136 -2.15 17.25 -14.53
C ILE A 136 -2.57 18.70 -14.90
N PRO A 137 -3.69 19.25 -14.40
CA PRO A 137 -4.04 20.65 -14.69
C PRO A 137 -3.03 21.67 -14.16
N ILE A 138 -2.44 21.40 -12.97
CA ILE A 138 -1.40 22.28 -12.41
C ILE A 138 -0.17 22.26 -13.33
N GLN A 139 0.24 21.09 -13.82
CA GLN A 139 1.37 20.93 -14.73
C GLN A 139 1.13 21.61 -16.08
N GLN A 140 -0.07 21.51 -16.61
CA GLN A 140 -0.44 22.14 -17.90
C GLN A 140 -0.45 23.66 -17.80
N LYS A 141 -0.88 24.23 -16.65
CA LYS A 141 -1.00 25.68 -16.45
C LYS A 141 0.30 26.33 -15.99
N TYR A 142 1.11 25.63 -15.21
CA TYR A 142 2.35 26.14 -14.61
C TYR A 142 3.54 25.27 -15.01
N ASN A 143 3.92 24.34 -14.13
CA ASN A 143 4.99 23.35 -14.32
C ASN A 143 4.78 22.18 -13.35
N TRP A 144 5.55 21.09 -13.52
CA TRP A 144 5.45 19.93 -12.66
C TRP A 144 5.92 20.22 -11.23
N GLN A 145 6.90 21.11 -11.05
CA GLN A 145 7.44 21.51 -9.74
C GLN A 145 6.36 22.10 -8.86
N THR A 146 5.49 22.95 -9.41
CA THR A 146 4.37 23.57 -8.69
C THR A 146 3.43 22.56 -8.08
N SER A 147 3.20 21.41 -8.75
CA SER A 147 2.37 20.34 -8.20
C SER A 147 2.92 19.82 -6.89
N PHE A 148 4.24 19.63 -6.78
CA PHE A 148 4.90 19.15 -5.56
C PHE A 148 4.92 20.20 -4.46
N TYR A 149 5.04 21.47 -4.78
CA TYR A 149 4.93 22.55 -3.79
C TYR A 149 3.53 22.62 -3.19
N VAL A 150 2.49 22.51 -4.02
CA VAL A 150 1.09 22.51 -3.58
C VAL A 150 0.79 21.30 -2.71
N LEU A 151 1.20 20.09 -3.14
CA LEU A 151 0.96 18.87 -2.37
C LEU A 151 1.68 18.86 -1.03
N GLY A 152 2.94 19.30 -1.00
CA GLY A 152 3.67 19.43 0.27
C GLY A 152 3.03 20.45 1.21
N ALA A 153 2.53 21.58 0.68
CA ALA A 153 1.78 22.56 1.48
C ALA A 153 0.49 21.95 2.07
N VAL A 154 -0.24 21.13 1.31
CA VAL A 154 -1.43 20.39 1.81
C VAL A 154 -1.07 19.50 3.01
N GLY A 155 0.07 18.81 2.96
CA GLY A 155 0.54 18.00 4.09
C GLY A 155 0.89 18.84 5.33
N VAL A 156 1.49 20.02 5.15
CA VAL A 156 1.75 20.95 6.26
C VAL A 156 0.44 21.46 6.87
N VAL A 157 -0.53 21.87 6.04
CA VAL A 157 -1.87 22.30 6.50
C VAL A 157 -2.57 21.18 7.27
N TRP A 158 -2.53 19.94 6.75
CA TRP A 158 -3.09 18.79 7.45
C TRP A 158 -2.42 18.58 8.81
N THR A 159 -1.10 18.75 8.89
CA THR A 159 -0.37 18.57 10.15
C THR A 159 -0.79 19.61 11.18
N LEU A 160 -0.94 20.88 10.76
CA LEU A 160 -1.45 21.94 11.65
C LEU A 160 -2.83 21.61 12.18
N PHE A 161 -3.75 21.20 11.27
CA PHE A 161 -5.07 20.74 11.68
C PHE A 161 -5.00 19.57 12.68
N TRP A 162 -4.17 18.55 12.40
CA TRP A 162 -4.00 17.38 13.27
C TRP A 162 -3.47 17.73 14.66
N ILE A 163 -2.51 18.64 14.78
CA ILE A 163 -1.97 19.11 16.06
C ILE A 163 -3.05 19.65 16.98
N PHE A 164 -3.92 20.50 16.44
CA PHE A 164 -4.95 21.18 17.24
C PHE A 164 -6.18 20.30 17.47
N TRP A 165 -6.60 19.52 16.48
CA TRP A 165 -7.85 18.77 16.52
C TRP A 165 -7.69 17.41 17.21
N HIS A 166 -6.68 16.61 16.87
CA HIS A 166 -6.54 15.26 17.40
C HIS A 166 -5.88 15.24 18.79
N LYS A 167 -6.41 14.38 19.68
CA LYS A 167 -5.83 14.10 21.00
C LYS A 167 -5.24 12.70 21.04
N GLU A 168 -4.19 12.46 21.84
CA GLU A 168 -3.54 11.15 21.93
C GLU A 168 -4.49 10.12 22.57
N GLU A 169 -5.22 10.54 23.62
CA GLU A 169 -6.19 9.69 24.32
C GLU A 169 -7.62 10.27 24.18
N PRO A 170 -8.66 9.40 24.02
CA PRO A 170 -10.04 9.85 23.95
C PRO A 170 -10.48 10.68 25.18
N ALA A 171 -9.97 10.35 26.36
CA ALA A 171 -10.27 11.07 27.61
C ALA A 171 -9.80 12.54 27.62
N GLU A 172 -8.85 12.92 26.75
CA GLU A 172 -8.41 14.29 26.60
C GLU A 172 -9.29 15.12 25.67
N CYS A 173 -10.25 14.47 25.00
CA CYS A 173 -11.12 15.10 24.03
C CYS A 173 -12.36 15.67 24.71
N ARG A 174 -12.50 17.01 24.72
CA ARG A 174 -13.62 17.70 25.38
C ARG A 174 -14.97 17.54 24.66
N SER A 175 -14.95 17.17 23.38
CA SER A 175 -16.17 17.04 22.55
C SER A 175 -16.78 15.64 22.56
N ILE A 176 -16.14 14.66 23.20
CA ILE A 176 -16.68 13.29 23.29
C ILE A 176 -17.73 13.22 24.42
N SER A 177 -18.84 12.49 24.19
CA SER A 177 -19.83 12.26 25.24
C SER A 177 -19.30 11.29 26.30
N LYS A 178 -19.83 11.35 27.53
CA LYS A 178 -19.42 10.43 28.59
C LYS A 178 -19.73 8.96 28.23
N GLU A 179 -20.88 8.73 27.61
CA GLU A 179 -21.32 7.39 27.20
C GLU A 179 -20.38 6.83 26.12
N GLU A 180 -20.02 7.66 25.14
CA GLU A 180 -19.08 7.25 24.08
C GLU A 180 -17.69 6.98 24.64
N LEU A 181 -17.20 7.82 25.54
CA LEU A 181 -15.91 7.61 26.21
C LEU A 181 -15.90 6.30 27.01
N GLU A 182 -16.95 6.05 27.81
CA GLU A 182 -17.07 4.79 28.58
C GLU A 182 -17.14 3.58 27.65
N HIS A 183 -17.90 3.67 26.55
CA HIS A 183 -17.96 2.61 25.55
C HIS A 183 -16.58 2.30 24.94
N ILE A 184 -15.84 3.32 24.52
CA ILE A 184 -14.49 3.15 23.96
C ILE A 184 -13.56 2.54 25.03
N LEU A 185 -13.53 3.05 26.25
CA LEU A 185 -12.65 2.58 27.32
C LEU A 185 -12.93 1.15 27.74
N ALA A 186 -14.21 0.75 27.78
CA ALA A 186 -14.64 -0.60 28.15
C ALA A 186 -14.36 -1.65 27.05
N THR A 187 -14.35 -1.25 25.79
CA THR A 187 -14.30 -2.18 24.65
C THR A 187 -13.01 -2.09 23.82
N ARG A 188 -12.15 -1.08 24.07
CA ARG A 188 -10.81 -1.02 23.48
C ARG A 188 -9.88 -2.01 24.17
N ASP A 189 -9.29 -2.91 23.40
CA ASP A 189 -8.25 -3.80 23.89
C ASP A 189 -6.89 -3.11 23.68
N LEU A 190 -6.37 -2.47 24.72
CA LEU A 190 -5.00 -1.96 24.69
C LEU A 190 -4.06 -3.13 24.90
N PRO A 191 -2.94 -3.20 24.15
CA PRO A 191 -1.95 -4.24 24.41
C PRO A 191 -1.47 -4.09 25.86
N VAL A 192 -1.90 -5.01 26.71
CA VAL A 192 -1.36 -5.12 28.06
C VAL A 192 0.12 -5.41 27.88
N HIS A 193 0.98 -4.54 28.41
CA HIS A 193 2.39 -4.87 28.59
C HIS A 193 2.46 -6.05 29.58
N LYS A 194 2.26 -7.25 29.07
CA LYS A 194 2.49 -8.48 29.83
C LYS A 194 3.99 -8.56 30.06
N LYS A 195 4.44 -8.14 31.25
CA LYS A 195 5.82 -8.34 31.72
C LYS A 195 6.25 -9.83 31.68
N ASP A 196 5.28 -10.73 31.58
CA ASP A 196 5.46 -12.19 31.53
C ASP A 196 5.11 -12.82 30.19
N ALA A 197 5.18 -12.08 29.07
CA ALA A 197 5.00 -12.68 27.77
C ALA A 197 6.11 -13.69 27.52
N LEU A 198 5.76 -14.98 27.45
CA LEU A 198 6.66 -16.05 27.06
C LEU A 198 7.51 -15.58 25.86
N LYS A 199 8.84 -15.64 26.01
CA LYS A 199 9.76 -15.33 24.91
C LYS A 199 9.50 -16.32 23.78
N ILE A 200 8.82 -15.88 22.74
CA ILE A 200 8.44 -16.72 21.59
C ILE A 200 9.42 -16.40 20.46
N SER A 201 10.02 -17.43 19.89
CA SER A 201 10.89 -17.29 18.73
C SER A 201 10.05 -16.98 17.48
N VAL A 202 10.11 -15.76 17.00
CA VAL A 202 9.49 -15.33 15.74
C VAL A 202 10.04 -16.13 14.56
N TRP A 203 11.33 -16.45 14.58
CA TRP A 203 12.01 -17.21 13.53
C TRP A 203 11.46 -18.62 13.34
N SER A 204 10.88 -19.24 14.38
CA SER A 204 10.25 -20.55 14.25
C SER A 204 9.04 -20.55 13.32
N GLY A 205 8.34 -19.41 13.19
CA GLY A 205 7.23 -19.25 12.26
C GLY A 205 7.63 -19.41 10.79
N PHE A 206 8.86 -19.05 10.44
CA PHE A 206 9.39 -19.21 9.08
C PHE A 206 9.66 -20.68 8.67
N LYS A 207 9.52 -21.65 9.58
CA LYS A 207 9.50 -23.09 9.25
C LYS A 207 8.18 -23.50 8.60
N SER A 208 7.13 -22.67 8.68
CA SER A 208 5.82 -22.98 8.11
C SER A 208 5.79 -22.80 6.60
N THR A 209 5.60 -23.87 5.84
CA THR A 209 5.39 -23.82 4.38
C THR A 209 4.17 -22.97 3.99
N ASN A 210 3.13 -22.96 4.84
CA ASN A 210 1.93 -22.15 4.64
C ASN A 210 2.25 -20.64 4.65
N LEU A 211 3.19 -20.21 5.51
CA LEU A 211 3.68 -18.84 5.52
C LEU A 211 4.38 -18.49 4.23
N TRP A 212 5.28 -19.34 3.73
CA TRP A 212 5.99 -19.08 2.47
C TRP A 212 5.07 -18.95 1.27
N PHE A 213 3.99 -19.75 1.20
CA PHE A 213 2.98 -19.57 0.15
C PHE A 213 2.25 -18.23 0.29
N LEU A 214 1.93 -17.79 1.53
CA LEU A 214 1.33 -16.47 1.75
C LEU A 214 2.26 -15.33 1.31
N LEU A 215 3.57 -15.40 1.66
CA LEU A 215 4.58 -14.42 1.26
C LEU A 215 4.72 -14.38 -0.27
N ALA A 216 4.87 -15.55 -0.91
CA ALA A 216 5.01 -15.64 -2.36
C ALA A 216 3.79 -15.08 -3.11
N MET A 217 2.58 -15.41 -2.65
CA MET A 217 1.35 -14.87 -3.21
C MET A 217 1.30 -13.34 -3.06
N TYR A 218 1.69 -12.82 -1.89
CA TYR A 218 1.63 -11.38 -1.65
C TYR A 218 2.69 -10.61 -2.45
N ILE A 219 3.84 -11.25 -2.75
CA ILE A 219 4.80 -10.73 -3.73
C ILE A 219 4.11 -10.58 -5.10
N CYS A 220 3.42 -11.62 -5.59
CA CYS A 220 2.71 -11.57 -6.87
C CYS A 220 1.66 -10.45 -6.91
N TYR A 221 0.88 -10.30 -5.83
CA TYR A 221 -0.07 -9.20 -5.67
C TYR A 221 0.63 -7.84 -5.70
N ALA A 222 1.70 -7.67 -4.94
CA ALA A 222 2.42 -6.40 -4.81
C ALA A 222 3.07 -5.97 -6.12
N VAL A 223 3.59 -6.91 -6.93
CA VAL A 223 4.09 -6.63 -8.28
C VAL A 223 3.03 -5.94 -9.14
N GLY A 224 1.80 -6.44 -9.14
CA GLY A 224 0.69 -5.81 -9.85
C GLY A 224 0.27 -4.47 -9.24
N ALA A 225 0.12 -4.40 -7.92
CA ALA A 225 -0.31 -3.20 -7.23
C ALA A 225 0.67 -2.03 -7.43
N TYR A 226 1.98 -2.31 -7.41
CA TYR A 226 3.00 -1.28 -7.61
C TYR A 226 3.20 -0.92 -9.09
N PHE A 227 2.84 -1.77 -10.05
CA PHE A 227 2.72 -1.35 -11.44
C PHE A 227 1.72 -0.20 -11.56
N PHE A 228 0.51 -0.36 -11.04
CA PHE A 228 -0.49 0.70 -11.07
C PHE A 228 -0.02 1.96 -10.35
N GLN A 229 0.63 1.80 -9.20
CA GLN A 229 1.09 2.95 -8.40
C GLN A 229 2.27 3.70 -9.04
N SER A 230 3.19 3.01 -9.71
CA SER A 230 4.49 3.56 -10.13
C SER A 230 4.59 3.79 -11.64
N TRP A 231 4.16 2.82 -12.44
CA TRP A 231 4.40 2.81 -13.88
C TRP A 231 3.17 3.03 -14.74
N PHE A 232 1.99 2.91 -14.16
CA PHE A 232 0.73 2.91 -14.94
C PHE A 232 0.55 4.18 -15.76
N HIS A 233 0.74 5.36 -15.15
CA HIS A 233 0.63 6.63 -15.87
C HIS A 233 1.68 6.75 -17.00
N THR A 234 2.93 6.40 -16.70
CA THR A 234 4.01 6.36 -17.71
C THR A 234 3.69 5.40 -18.87
N TYR A 235 3.11 4.24 -18.54
CA TYR A 235 2.67 3.29 -19.55
C TYR A 235 1.56 3.85 -20.44
N LEU A 236 0.58 4.57 -19.88
CA LEU A 236 -0.47 5.21 -20.66
C LEU A 236 0.10 6.32 -21.55
N GLU A 237 0.96 7.17 -21.03
CA GLU A 237 1.53 8.31 -21.74
C GLU A 237 2.57 7.88 -22.79
N LYS A 238 3.63 7.18 -22.38
CA LYS A 238 4.77 6.84 -23.24
C LYS A 238 4.62 5.48 -23.95
N GLY A 239 3.90 4.55 -23.37
CA GLY A 239 3.70 3.22 -23.95
C GLY A 239 2.49 3.12 -24.87
N ARG A 240 1.40 3.79 -24.52
CA ARG A 240 0.15 3.81 -25.29
C ARG A 240 -0.09 5.10 -26.07
N HIS A 241 0.73 6.12 -25.86
CA HIS A 241 0.62 7.43 -26.51
C HIS A 241 -0.77 8.08 -26.34
N ILE A 242 -1.36 7.93 -25.15
CA ILE A 242 -2.65 8.52 -24.83
C ILE A 242 -2.48 10.04 -24.71
N ALA A 243 -3.38 10.78 -25.34
CA ALA A 243 -3.38 12.22 -25.33
C ALA A 243 -3.54 12.79 -23.90
N LYS A 244 -2.90 13.91 -23.59
CA LYS A 244 -2.84 14.48 -22.23
C LYS A 244 -4.20 14.83 -21.64
N ASP A 245 -5.17 15.19 -22.46
CA ASP A 245 -6.56 15.46 -22.07
C ASP A 245 -7.30 14.19 -21.61
N GLN A 246 -6.96 13.03 -22.18
CA GLN A 246 -7.54 11.74 -21.85
C GLN A 246 -6.83 11.06 -20.67
N LEU A 247 -5.55 11.40 -20.40
CA LEU A 247 -4.74 10.80 -19.35
C LEU A 247 -5.36 10.94 -17.96
N ILE A 248 -6.07 12.05 -17.69
CA ILE A 248 -6.73 12.29 -16.40
C ILE A 248 -7.70 11.16 -16.10
N TRP A 249 -8.65 10.92 -17.02
CA TRP A 249 -9.67 9.88 -16.85
C TRP A 249 -9.08 8.48 -16.91
N ALA A 250 -8.21 8.23 -17.90
CA ALA A 250 -7.56 6.94 -18.09
C ALA A 250 -6.76 6.50 -16.85
N SER A 251 -6.07 7.44 -16.20
CA SER A 251 -5.30 7.15 -14.97
C SER A 251 -6.17 7.01 -13.72
N SER A 252 -7.34 7.65 -13.67
CA SER A 252 -8.18 7.69 -12.47
C SER A 252 -9.18 6.54 -12.36
N ILE A 253 -9.73 6.10 -13.50
CA ILE A 253 -10.77 5.04 -13.54
C ILE A 253 -10.34 3.75 -12.83
N PRO A 254 -9.12 3.21 -13.04
CA PRO A 254 -8.72 1.98 -12.34
C PRO A 254 -8.73 2.11 -10.82
N TYR A 255 -8.34 3.25 -10.28
CA TYR A 255 -8.35 3.48 -8.83
C TYR A 255 -9.76 3.62 -8.24
N LEU A 256 -10.70 4.22 -8.99
CA LEU A 256 -12.10 4.25 -8.59
C LEU A 256 -12.69 2.84 -8.53
N LEU A 257 -12.43 2.03 -9.55
CA LEU A 257 -12.86 0.63 -9.58
C LEU A 257 -12.17 -0.21 -8.50
N ALA A 258 -10.89 0.06 -8.21
CA ALA A 258 -10.16 -0.59 -7.13
C ALA A 258 -10.77 -0.31 -5.74
N ALA A 259 -11.28 0.89 -5.51
CA ALA A 259 -12.00 1.20 -4.27
C ALA A 259 -13.21 0.28 -4.09
N VAL A 260 -13.98 0.06 -5.15
CA VAL A 260 -15.11 -0.90 -5.14
C VAL A 260 -14.61 -2.32 -4.88
N GLY A 261 -13.50 -2.73 -5.52
CA GLY A 261 -12.85 -4.02 -5.29
C GLY A 261 -12.46 -4.26 -3.82
N CYS A 262 -11.85 -3.29 -3.18
CA CYS A 262 -11.47 -3.36 -1.77
C CYS A 262 -12.70 -3.58 -0.85
N PHE A 263 -13.76 -2.79 -1.02
CA PHE A 263 -14.96 -2.91 -0.17
C PHE A 263 -15.68 -4.23 -0.41
N THR A 264 -15.82 -4.65 -1.66
CA THR A 264 -16.53 -5.89 -2.01
C THR A 264 -15.74 -7.14 -1.63
N GLY A 265 -14.40 -7.11 -1.70
CA GLY A 265 -13.54 -8.26 -1.45
C GLY A 265 -13.67 -8.82 -0.04
N GLY A 266 -13.62 -7.97 0.98
CA GLY A 266 -13.83 -8.38 2.38
C GLY A 266 -15.22 -8.98 2.59
N TRP A 267 -16.26 -8.29 2.14
CA TRP A 267 -17.64 -8.75 2.28
C TRP A 267 -17.90 -10.08 1.57
N LEU A 268 -17.42 -10.22 0.34
CA LEU A 268 -17.56 -11.47 -0.43
C LEU A 268 -16.83 -12.63 0.24
N SER A 269 -15.62 -12.39 0.77
CA SER A 269 -14.85 -13.41 1.47
C SER A 269 -15.53 -13.87 2.75
N ASP A 270 -16.10 -12.95 3.55
CA ASP A 270 -16.81 -13.29 4.77
C ASP A 270 -18.09 -14.10 4.46
N LYS A 271 -18.86 -13.68 3.45
CA LYS A 271 -20.02 -14.42 2.97
C LYS A 271 -19.66 -15.80 2.44
N ALA A 272 -18.54 -15.92 1.73
CA ALA A 272 -18.02 -17.20 1.25
C ALA A 272 -17.56 -18.11 2.40
N CYS A 273 -16.99 -17.55 3.48
CA CYS A 273 -16.65 -18.29 4.70
C CYS A 273 -17.87 -18.90 5.38
N LEU A 274 -18.98 -18.16 5.43
CA LEU A 274 -20.23 -18.67 5.99
C LEU A 274 -20.80 -19.82 5.17
N ARG A 275 -20.64 -19.80 3.83
CA ARG A 275 -21.23 -20.81 2.93
C ARG A 275 -20.33 -22.03 2.73
N TRP A 276 -19.02 -21.85 2.59
CA TRP A 276 -18.06 -22.91 2.21
C TRP A 276 -17.01 -23.21 3.27
N GLY A 277 -17.16 -22.62 4.47
CA GLY A 277 -16.20 -22.72 5.55
C GLY A 277 -14.96 -21.82 5.33
N LYS A 278 -14.24 -21.58 6.42
CA LYS A 278 -13.11 -20.62 6.47
C LYS A 278 -12.01 -20.92 5.43
N LYS A 279 -11.68 -22.20 5.24
CA LYS A 279 -10.62 -22.60 4.28
C LYS A 279 -10.91 -22.17 2.87
N TRP A 280 -12.09 -22.51 2.34
CA TRP A 280 -12.46 -22.19 0.97
C TRP A 280 -12.95 -20.76 0.80
N GLY A 281 -13.64 -20.19 1.79
CA GLY A 281 -14.07 -18.79 1.77
C GLY A 281 -12.91 -17.81 1.66
N ARG A 282 -11.80 -18.10 2.36
CA ARG A 282 -10.58 -17.29 2.26
C ARG A 282 -9.74 -17.57 1.02
N ARG A 283 -10.00 -18.64 0.26
CA ARG A 283 -9.28 -18.99 -0.97
C ARG A 283 -9.97 -18.51 -2.23
N VAL A 284 -11.23 -18.82 -2.39
CA VAL A 284 -11.94 -18.66 -3.67
C VAL A 284 -11.99 -17.21 -4.12
N VAL A 285 -12.33 -16.29 -3.21
CA VAL A 285 -12.51 -14.87 -3.53
C VAL A 285 -11.23 -14.23 -4.06
N PRO A 286 -10.08 -14.29 -3.34
CA PRO A 286 -8.84 -13.70 -3.85
C PRO A 286 -8.22 -14.49 -5.01
N MET A 287 -8.42 -15.81 -5.08
CA MET A 287 -7.98 -16.62 -6.21
C MET A 287 -8.66 -16.15 -7.50
N VAL A 288 -9.99 -16.02 -7.51
CA VAL A 288 -10.75 -15.48 -8.64
C VAL A 288 -10.32 -14.04 -8.93
N GLY A 289 -10.12 -13.24 -7.88
CA GLY A 289 -9.63 -11.87 -7.99
C GLY A 289 -8.32 -11.76 -8.77
N LEU A 290 -7.28 -12.48 -8.35
CA LEU A 290 -5.97 -12.47 -9.05
C LEU A 290 -6.03 -13.15 -10.42
N PHE A 291 -6.84 -14.20 -10.58
CA PHE A 291 -7.02 -14.88 -11.87
C PHE A 291 -7.58 -13.91 -12.93
N VAL A 292 -8.70 -13.25 -12.62
CA VAL A 292 -9.32 -12.28 -13.53
C VAL A 292 -8.38 -11.06 -13.73
N ALA A 293 -7.75 -10.56 -12.67
CA ALA A 293 -6.80 -9.46 -12.77
C ALA A 293 -5.64 -9.79 -13.71
N GLY A 294 -5.03 -10.97 -13.56
CA GLY A 294 -3.95 -11.42 -14.43
C GLY A 294 -4.37 -11.51 -15.89
N LEU A 295 -5.53 -12.10 -16.18
CA LEU A 295 -6.08 -12.18 -17.54
C LEU A 295 -6.36 -10.79 -18.13
N CYS A 296 -6.92 -9.87 -17.33
CA CYS A 296 -7.19 -8.51 -17.77
C CYS A 296 -5.90 -7.73 -18.08
N ILE A 297 -4.86 -7.86 -17.26
CA ILE A 297 -3.55 -7.20 -17.48
C ILE A 297 -2.87 -7.80 -18.72
N ILE A 298 -2.89 -9.12 -18.88
CA ILE A 298 -2.37 -9.80 -20.09
C ILE A 298 -3.14 -9.34 -21.32
N GLY A 299 -4.47 -9.35 -21.27
CA GLY A 299 -5.33 -8.90 -22.37
C GLY A 299 -5.08 -7.44 -22.74
N ALA A 300 -4.91 -6.58 -21.74
CA ALA A 300 -4.59 -5.17 -21.97
C ALA A 300 -3.21 -4.98 -22.66
N ALA A 301 -2.23 -5.83 -22.37
CA ALA A 301 -0.97 -5.81 -23.11
C ALA A 301 -1.15 -6.21 -24.57
N LEU A 302 -1.97 -7.22 -24.87
CA LEU A 302 -2.15 -7.79 -26.22
C LEU A 302 -3.04 -6.94 -27.14
N VAL A 303 -3.98 -6.19 -26.56
CA VAL A 303 -4.98 -5.41 -27.33
C VAL A 303 -4.36 -4.11 -27.84
N ALA A 304 -4.59 -3.78 -29.13
CA ALA A 304 -4.13 -2.54 -29.74
C ALA A 304 -4.98 -1.34 -29.36
N ASP A 305 -6.31 -1.53 -29.21
CA ASP A 305 -7.23 -0.44 -28.90
C ASP A 305 -7.01 0.11 -27.45
N ASN A 306 -6.82 1.42 -27.36
CA ASN A 306 -6.51 2.08 -26.08
C ASN A 306 -7.67 2.04 -25.09
N LEU A 307 -8.91 2.21 -25.55
CA LEU A 307 -10.07 2.22 -24.67
C LEU A 307 -10.30 0.84 -24.06
N THR A 308 -10.23 -0.20 -24.86
CA THR A 308 -10.33 -1.59 -24.40
C THR A 308 -9.23 -1.93 -23.40
N ALA A 309 -7.99 -1.48 -23.65
CA ALA A 309 -6.89 -1.68 -22.72
C ALA A 309 -7.09 -0.98 -21.37
N ILE A 310 -7.57 0.27 -21.36
CA ILE A 310 -7.87 1.03 -20.14
C ILE A 310 -8.98 0.35 -19.33
N ILE A 311 -10.05 -0.07 -20.01
CA ILE A 311 -11.16 -0.79 -19.37
C ILE A 311 -10.67 -2.10 -18.76
N ALA A 312 -9.88 -2.87 -19.52
CA ALA A 312 -9.32 -4.14 -19.05
C ALA A 312 -8.42 -3.91 -17.81
N LEU A 313 -7.54 -2.91 -17.83
CA LEU A 313 -6.70 -2.56 -16.68
C LEU A 313 -7.53 -2.07 -15.48
N GLY A 314 -8.60 -1.32 -15.71
CA GLY A 314 -9.54 -0.90 -14.67
C GLY A 314 -10.22 -2.08 -13.98
N ILE A 315 -10.77 -3.01 -14.77
CA ILE A 315 -11.37 -4.26 -14.27
C ILE A 315 -10.30 -5.09 -13.56
N GLY A 316 -9.12 -5.22 -14.16
CA GLY A 316 -8.00 -5.95 -13.58
C GLY A 316 -7.61 -5.42 -12.20
N MET A 317 -7.51 -4.10 -12.05
CA MET A 317 -7.18 -3.48 -10.77
C MET A 317 -8.30 -3.69 -9.72
N ALA A 318 -9.57 -3.58 -10.12
CA ALA A 318 -10.71 -3.83 -9.24
C ALA A 318 -10.68 -5.27 -8.68
N PHE A 319 -10.50 -6.25 -9.56
CA PHE A 319 -10.42 -7.66 -9.17
C PHE A 319 -9.16 -7.98 -8.36
N MET A 320 -8.03 -7.34 -8.65
CA MET A 320 -6.82 -7.49 -7.88
C MET A 320 -7.00 -6.97 -6.44
N ASP A 321 -7.64 -5.82 -6.26
CA ASP A 321 -7.84 -5.20 -4.96
C ASP A 321 -8.89 -5.89 -4.07
N VAL A 322 -9.70 -6.80 -4.63
CA VAL A 322 -10.48 -7.79 -3.85
C VAL A 322 -9.57 -8.64 -2.96
N THR A 323 -8.34 -8.89 -3.40
CA THR A 323 -7.37 -9.76 -2.69
C THR A 323 -6.78 -9.12 -1.44
N ALA A 324 -6.53 -7.82 -1.43
CA ALA A 324 -5.83 -7.15 -0.34
C ALA A 324 -6.46 -7.37 1.04
N PRO A 325 -7.74 -7.05 1.29
CA PRO A 325 -8.36 -7.23 2.59
C PRO A 325 -8.38 -8.69 3.04
N VAL A 326 -8.53 -9.61 2.10
CA VAL A 326 -8.56 -11.05 2.38
C VAL A 326 -7.17 -11.57 2.77
N ALA A 327 -6.11 -11.10 2.09
CA ALA A 327 -4.72 -11.48 2.42
C ALA A 327 -4.35 -11.05 3.85
N TRP A 328 -4.72 -9.84 4.25
CA TRP A 328 -4.51 -9.35 5.62
C TRP A 328 -5.32 -10.16 6.64
N ALA A 329 -6.59 -10.49 6.34
CA ALA A 329 -7.39 -11.35 7.20
C ALA A 329 -6.76 -12.74 7.36
N VAL A 330 -6.26 -13.35 6.28
CA VAL A 330 -5.57 -14.64 6.32
C VAL A 330 -4.27 -14.57 7.14
N ALA A 331 -3.48 -13.49 6.99
CA ALA A 331 -2.28 -13.27 7.79
C ALA A 331 -2.60 -13.20 9.30
N MET A 332 -3.68 -12.50 9.68
CA MET A 332 -4.17 -12.45 11.06
C MET A 332 -4.67 -13.81 11.53
N ASP A 333 -5.45 -14.52 10.71
CA ASP A 333 -5.99 -15.84 11.01
C ASP A 333 -4.88 -16.88 11.29
N MET A 334 -3.82 -16.83 10.48
CA MET A 334 -2.66 -17.74 10.61
C MET A 334 -1.74 -17.35 11.77
N GLY A 335 -1.59 -16.06 12.02
CA GLY A 335 -0.67 -15.52 13.03
C GLY A 335 -1.19 -15.62 14.47
N GLY A 336 -2.51 -15.60 14.67
CA GLY A 336 -3.11 -15.61 16.01
C GLY A 336 -2.55 -14.49 16.89
N GLU A 337 -1.95 -14.80 18.03
CA GLU A 337 -1.32 -13.82 18.93
C GLU A 337 -0.13 -13.08 18.30
N LYS A 338 0.48 -13.62 17.24
CA LYS A 338 1.56 -13.02 16.46
C LYS A 338 1.10 -12.51 15.09
N SER A 339 -0.18 -12.14 14.98
CA SER A 339 -0.77 -11.64 13.74
C SER A 339 -0.01 -10.45 13.16
N GLY A 340 0.45 -9.51 14.00
CA GLY A 340 1.28 -8.38 13.58
C GLY A 340 2.59 -8.80 12.92
N THR A 341 3.27 -9.82 13.48
CA THR A 341 4.51 -10.36 12.90
C THR A 341 4.27 -10.99 11.53
N ILE A 342 3.22 -11.80 11.41
CA ILE A 342 2.91 -12.47 10.13
C ILE A 342 2.45 -11.47 9.08
N SER A 343 1.58 -10.52 9.43
CA SER A 343 1.15 -9.45 8.53
C SER A 343 2.32 -8.54 8.12
N GLY A 344 3.19 -8.19 9.05
CA GLY A 344 4.40 -7.42 8.78
C GLY A 344 5.36 -8.16 7.84
N SER A 345 5.60 -9.47 8.08
CA SER A 345 6.43 -10.29 7.19
C SER A 345 5.84 -10.38 5.78
N MET A 346 4.51 -10.52 5.67
CA MET A 346 3.80 -10.52 4.40
C MET A 346 3.98 -9.18 3.68
N ASN A 347 3.78 -8.07 4.37
CA ASN A 347 3.94 -6.74 3.78
C ASN A 347 5.38 -6.46 3.33
N SER A 348 6.38 -6.80 4.17
CA SER A 348 7.80 -6.65 3.82
C SER A 348 8.20 -7.48 2.59
N ALA A 349 7.70 -8.73 2.48
CA ALA A 349 7.91 -9.56 1.30
C ALA A 349 7.29 -8.92 0.05
N GLY A 350 6.07 -8.38 0.15
CA GLY A 350 5.41 -7.64 -0.92
C GLY A 350 6.21 -6.41 -1.37
N LEU A 351 6.70 -5.62 -0.42
CA LEU A 351 7.51 -4.43 -0.70
C LEU A 351 8.83 -4.78 -1.41
N LEU A 352 9.48 -5.88 -1.01
CA LEU A 352 10.67 -6.37 -1.70
C LEU A 352 10.36 -6.78 -3.14
N GLY A 353 9.27 -7.52 -3.35
CA GLY A 353 8.79 -7.88 -4.69
C GLY A 353 8.46 -6.67 -5.55
N ALA A 354 7.80 -5.68 -4.96
CA ALA A 354 7.48 -4.42 -5.61
C ALA A 354 8.73 -3.63 -6.02
N TYR A 355 9.74 -3.56 -5.14
CA TYR A 355 11.03 -2.93 -5.46
C TYR A 355 11.70 -3.58 -6.67
N LEU A 356 11.88 -4.90 -6.60
CA LEU A 356 12.53 -5.66 -7.68
C LEU A 356 11.76 -5.52 -9.01
N SER A 357 10.43 -5.65 -8.95
CA SER A 357 9.58 -5.51 -10.14
C SER A 357 9.62 -4.11 -10.73
N THR A 358 9.63 -3.07 -9.91
CA THR A 358 9.64 -1.67 -10.37
C THR A 358 10.95 -1.34 -11.09
N VAL A 359 12.09 -1.77 -10.55
CA VAL A 359 13.41 -1.61 -11.19
C VAL A 359 13.49 -2.44 -12.46
N PHE A 360 13.07 -3.70 -12.41
CA PHE A 360 13.09 -4.62 -13.56
C PHE A 360 12.20 -4.12 -14.70
N PHE A 361 11.03 -3.54 -14.38
CA PHE A 361 10.15 -2.91 -15.36
C PHE A 361 10.90 -1.83 -16.16
N GLY A 362 11.65 -0.97 -15.48
CA GLY A 362 12.45 0.08 -16.13
C GLY A 362 13.47 -0.48 -17.14
N TYR A 363 14.18 -1.56 -16.78
CA TYR A 363 15.09 -2.23 -17.68
C TYR A 363 14.38 -2.86 -18.88
N MET A 364 13.30 -3.60 -18.65
CA MET A 364 12.53 -4.20 -19.73
C MET A 364 11.92 -3.15 -20.66
N ALA A 365 11.37 -2.07 -20.09
CA ALA A 365 10.75 -1.01 -20.87
C ALA A 365 11.76 -0.25 -21.74
N SER A 366 13.01 -0.08 -21.29
CA SER A 366 14.06 0.56 -22.06
C SER A 366 14.55 -0.28 -23.24
N THR A 367 14.50 -1.62 -23.13
CA THR A 367 15.05 -2.54 -24.13
C THR A 367 13.98 -3.04 -25.10
N TYR A 368 12.79 -3.36 -24.59
CA TYR A 368 11.74 -4.04 -25.34
C TYR A 368 10.43 -3.22 -25.46
N GLY A 369 10.46 -1.96 -24.99
CA GLY A 369 9.24 -1.15 -24.89
C GLY A 369 8.30 -1.63 -23.78
N TYR A 370 7.14 -0.97 -23.66
CA TYR A 370 6.24 -1.16 -22.52
C TYR A 370 5.35 -2.40 -22.60
N TYR A 371 5.27 -3.07 -23.74
CA TYR A 371 4.44 -4.26 -23.95
C TYR A 371 4.88 -5.44 -23.07
N LEU A 372 6.15 -5.85 -23.17
CA LEU A 372 6.68 -7.02 -22.46
C LEU A 372 6.63 -6.89 -20.94
N PRO A 373 7.01 -5.75 -20.33
CA PRO A 373 6.91 -5.61 -18.88
C PRO A 373 5.46 -5.68 -18.36
N VAL A 374 4.46 -5.15 -19.09
CA VAL A 374 3.05 -5.28 -18.68
C VAL A 374 2.57 -6.73 -18.79
N LEU A 375 2.95 -7.43 -19.86
CA LEU A 375 2.67 -8.87 -20.03
C LEU A 375 3.28 -9.68 -18.86
N TYR A 376 4.54 -9.43 -18.51
CA TYR A 376 5.23 -10.05 -17.38
C TYR A 376 4.47 -9.86 -16.07
N ILE A 377 4.02 -8.62 -15.77
CA ILE A 377 3.22 -8.34 -14.57
C ILE A 377 1.93 -9.13 -14.57
N GLY A 378 1.21 -9.16 -15.70
CA GLY A 378 -0.03 -9.94 -15.81
C GLY A 378 0.18 -11.43 -15.53
N ILE A 379 1.25 -12.02 -16.05
CA ILE A 379 1.62 -13.42 -15.79
C ILE A 379 1.92 -13.65 -14.31
N ILE A 380 2.68 -12.77 -13.66
CA ILE A 380 2.98 -12.92 -12.22
C ILE A 380 1.71 -12.84 -11.39
N VAL A 381 0.85 -11.86 -11.65
CA VAL A 381 -0.45 -11.73 -10.95
C VAL A 381 -1.30 -12.98 -11.15
N PHE A 382 -1.34 -13.50 -12.38
CA PHE A 382 -2.04 -14.75 -12.71
C PHE A 382 -1.49 -15.96 -11.94
N ILE A 383 -0.17 -16.11 -11.85
CA ILE A 383 0.48 -17.16 -11.04
C ILE A 383 0.08 -17.03 -9.55
N GLY A 384 -0.02 -15.81 -9.04
CA GLY A 384 -0.47 -15.53 -7.67
C GLY A 384 -1.82 -16.17 -7.34
N ALA A 385 -2.74 -16.27 -8.32
CA ALA A 385 -4.03 -16.92 -8.14
C ALA A 385 -3.88 -18.42 -7.79
N PHE A 386 -2.96 -19.14 -8.43
CA PHE A 386 -2.75 -20.56 -8.16
C PHE A 386 -2.02 -20.82 -6.83
N ILE A 387 -1.19 -19.88 -6.38
CA ILE A 387 -0.54 -19.99 -5.07
C ILE A 387 -1.59 -20.00 -3.95
N TRP A 388 -2.73 -19.32 -4.10
CA TRP A 388 -3.84 -19.36 -3.15
C TRP A 388 -4.35 -20.76 -2.85
N LEU A 389 -4.28 -21.70 -3.79
CA LEU A 389 -4.69 -23.09 -3.58
C LEU A 389 -3.87 -23.80 -2.48
N LYS A 390 -2.66 -23.33 -2.21
CA LYS A 390 -1.77 -23.88 -1.20
C LYS A 390 -1.92 -23.23 0.18
N ILE A 391 -2.51 -22.04 0.25
CA ILE A 391 -2.70 -21.30 1.52
C ILE A 391 -3.89 -21.86 2.28
N ASP A 392 -3.73 -22.11 3.58
CA ASP A 392 -4.77 -22.61 4.46
C ASP A 392 -4.94 -21.72 5.70
N ALA A 393 -5.95 -20.85 5.68
CA ALA A 393 -6.26 -19.91 6.76
C ALA A 393 -6.71 -20.57 8.07
N THR A 394 -7.01 -21.88 8.06
CA THR A 394 -7.40 -22.62 9.27
C THR A 394 -6.19 -23.11 10.06
N LYS A 395 -5.01 -23.18 9.43
CA LYS A 395 -3.77 -23.66 10.05
C LYS A 395 -3.01 -22.50 10.69
N LYS A 396 -3.09 -22.41 12.02
CA LYS A 396 -2.29 -21.44 12.78
C LYS A 396 -0.80 -21.79 12.68
N ILE A 397 0.04 -20.78 12.58
CA ILE A 397 1.50 -20.95 12.64
C ILE A 397 1.90 -21.22 14.07
N GLN A 398 2.64 -22.31 14.27
CA GLN A 398 3.18 -22.66 15.57
C GLN A 398 4.52 -21.96 15.80
N PHE A 399 4.61 -21.23 16.89
CA PHE A 399 5.83 -20.56 17.31
C PHE A 399 6.48 -21.35 18.47
N ALA A 400 7.79 -21.58 18.39
CA ALA A 400 8.51 -22.21 19.47
C ALA A 400 8.61 -21.26 20.68
N ILE A 401 8.28 -21.78 21.87
CA ILE A 401 8.49 -21.07 23.14
C ILE A 401 9.98 -21.20 23.47
N LEU A 402 10.65 -20.06 23.65
CA LEU A 402 12.02 -20.04 24.16
C LEU A 402 11.96 -20.38 25.66
N ALA A 403 12.71 -21.40 26.07
CA ALA A 403 12.85 -21.73 27.50
C ALA A 403 13.31 -20.49 28.28
N PRO A 404 12.79 -20.23 29.49
CA PRO A 404 13.32 -19.15 30.32
C PRO A 404 14.83 -19.40 30.53
N GLU A 405 15.63 -18.35 30.33
CA GLU A 405 17.05 -18.36 30.66
C GLU A 405 17.14 -18.72 32.17
N VAL A 406 17.59 -19.92 32.49
CA VAL A 406 18.00 -20.23 33.84
C VAL A 406 19.23 -19.39 34.12
N ASN A 407 19.04 -18.30 34.87
CA ASN A 407 20.16 -17.48 35.32
C ASN A 407 21.12 -18.41 36.08
N LYS A 408 22.28 -18.65 35.48
CA LYS A 408 23.42 -19.27 36.16
C LYS A 408 24.18 -18.19 36.93
#